data_0bf91b132e88898000f9b4c3f15e6343
#
_entry.id   0bf91b132e88898000f9b4c3f15e6343
#
_cell.length_a   1.000
_cell.length_b   1.000
_cell.length_c   1.000
_cell.angle_alpha   90.00
_cell.angle_beta   90.00
_cell.angle_gamma   90.00
#
_symmetry.space_group_name_H-M   'P 1'
#
loop_
_entity.id
_entity.type
_entity.pdbx_description
1 polymer ?
#
loop_
_entity_poly.entity_id
_entity_poly.type
_entity_poly.pdbx_seq_one_letter_code
_entity_poly.pdbx_strand_id
1 'polypeptide(L)'
;FDSVDLIPRLCDLCFFGVKIRRLRHEQATCDLVLRKINHYWCQLSSCACGESSNDNRHPMSFNRVAALTVGLCLAGVAYAGIDPRNFDLSVKPQDDFDQFANGGWKKAHPVPAAYSRWGAFNEVDEFNKAALHTILDRAVAAEHPGAIEKLVGDFYASGMNEAAIEHEGLAPLAPELDRIAAIKDMAGVQAAIARLHQFGATAGFYFTSEQDPKQTTMMIAANGQSGLGLPDRDYYLRDDEKSKKLRDEYVAHVTRTLELAGSTPADAKAGADAVMKLETALANGSKKRVDLRDPIANYHKLPLAEVRKLSPHFDWTAYFTALQVPEPAVMDVGQPEFLKVFDAQLTETSVADWRVYLRWHLLNTSASYLSAAFVNEHFDFYGKTLTGAQELRERWKRVLDTVDGSVGEALGQLYVKDYFPPASKARMLALVGNLRAALHDRLTKLEWMDDATRAKALEKLDAFGVKVGYPDKWIDYSPLHVDRTSFIGNVLRAREFNTHRDLAKIGHPVDRTEWDMTPPTVNAYYNPTMNEIVFPAGILQAPFSDAKADDAVN
;
A
#
# COMPACT_ATOMS: atom_id res chain seq x y z
N PHE A 1 -2.09 -5.13 -4.85
CA PHE A 1 -3.13 -4.92 -3.81
C PHE A 1 -3.71 -3.53 -4.00
N ASP A 2 -4.78 -3.43 -4.78
CA ASP A 2 -5.50 -2.16 -4.98
C ASP A 2 -6.58 -2.03 -3.92
N SER A 3 -6.30 -1.29 -2.86
CA SER A 3 -7.19 -1.00 -1.73
C SER A 3 -8.21 0.14 -2.01
N VAL A 4 -8.53 0.44 -3.26
CA VAL A 4 -9.29 1.65 -3.64
C VAL A 4 -10.81 1.51 -3.57
N ASP A 5 -11.37 0.30 -3.43
CA ASP A 5 -12.82 0.07 -3.50
C ASP A 5 -13.55 -0.06 -2.14
N LEU A 6 -12.89 0.22 -1.01
CA LEU A 6 -13.58 0.14 0.30
C LEU A 6 -14.24 1.45 0.75
N ILE A 7 -13.85 2.57 0.15
CA ILE A 7 -14.34 3.90 0.55
C ILE A 7 -15.81 4.20 0.16
N PRO A 8 -16.37 3.72 -0.97
CA PRO A 8 -17.76 4.02 -1.31
C PRO A 8 -18.80 3.50 -0.32
N ARG A 9 -18.51 2.42 0.41
CA ARG A 9 -19.47 1.85 1.38
C ARG A 9 -19.48 2.50 2.76
N LEU A 10 -18.46 3.25 3.11
CA LEU A 10 -18.45 4.05 4.34
C LEU A 10 -19.17 5.39 4.16
N CYS A 11 -19.19 5.94 2.94
CA CYS A 11 -19.91 7.17 2.62
C CYS A 11 -21.43 6.99 2.56
N ASP A 12 -21.95 5.82 2.20
CA ASP A 12 -23.41 5.57 2.15
C ASP A 12 -24.10 5.59 3.52
N LEU A 13 -23.34 5.52 4.61
CA LEU A 13 -23.89 5.65 5.98
C LEU A 13 -24.03 7.10 6.47
N CYS A 14 -23.47 8.07 5.75
CA CYS A 14 -23.52 9.49 6.13
C CYS A 14 -24.60 10.32 5.42
N PHE A 15 -25.33 9.78 4.43
CA PHE A 15 -26.33 10.54 3.68
C PHE A 15 -27.76 10.11 4.00
N PHE A 16 -28.27 10.47 5.20
CA PHE A 16 -29.70 10.64 5.42
C PHE A 16 -29.99 11.84 6.31
N GLY A 17 -30.38 12.90 5.65
CA GLY A 17 -31.40 13.84 6.09
C GLY A 17 -31.09 14.79 7.23
N VAL A 18 -30.47 15.94 6.96
CA VAL A 18 -30.73 17.15 7.75
C VAL A 18 -31.32 18.23 6.84
N LYS A 19 -32.62 18.48 7.00
CA LYS A 19 -33.31 19.64 6.47
C LYS A 19 -32.81 20.89 7.22
N ILE A 20 -31.97 21.68 6.56
CA ILE A 20 -31.49 22.97 7.12
C ILE A 20 -32.64 23.96 7.11
N ARG A 21 -33.17 24.30 8.31
CA ARG A 21 -33.94 25.52 8.53
C ARG A 21 -32.96 26.71 8.50
N ARG A 22 -33.24 27.66 7.59
CA ARG A 22 -32.60 28.97 7.49
C ARG A 22 -32.53 29.65 8.86
N LEU A 23 -31.33 29.87 9.38
CA LEU A 23 -31.09 30.77 10.51
C LEU A 23 -30.58 32.13 10.00
N ARG A 24 -31.38 33.15 10.15
CA ARG A 24 -31.01 34.57 10.02
C ARG A 24 -30.23 34.98 11.28
N HIS A 25 -28.99 34.64 11.43
CA HIS A 25 -28.17 35.12 12.55
C HIS A 25 -26.70 35.46 12.20
N GLU A 26 -26.28 35.30 10.97
CA GLU A 26 -24.86 35.53 10.60
C GLU A 26 -24.52 36.99 10.30
N GLN A 27 -25.49 37.88 10.05
CA GLN A 27 -25.22 39.31 9.87
C GLN A 27 -24.86 40.06 11.14
N ALA A 28 -25.33 39.61 12.29
CA ALA A 28 -25.06 40.29 13.57
C ALA A 28 -23.65 40.06 14.10
N THR A 29 -23.02 38.93 13.73
CA THR A 29 -21.66 38.57 14.19
C THR A 29 -20.57 39.30 13.39
N CYS A 30 -20.79 39.53 12.11
CA CYS A 30 -19.87 40.29 11.26
C CYS A 30 -19.80 41.77 11.66
N ASP A 31 -20.96 42.38 12.02
CA ASP A 31 -21.01 43.77 12.48
C ASP A 31 -20.35 43.98 13.85
N LEU A 32 -20.37 42.98 14.72
CA LEU A 32 -19.72 43.05 16.03
C LEU A 32 -18.19 42.97 15.93
N VAL A 33 -17.67 42.18 15.02
CA VAL A 33 -16.22 42.05 14.74
C VAL A 33 -15.68 43.31 14.06
N LEU A 34 -16.40 43.88 13.10
CA LEU A 34 -16.02 45.14 12.46
C LEU A 34 -16.06 46.35 13.42
N ARG A 35 -17.01 46.39 14.35
CA ARG A 35 -17.04 47.45 15.39
C ARG A 35 -15.90 47.31 16.41
N LYS A 36 -15.45 46.12 16.75
CA LYS A 36 -14.30 45.92 17.63
C LYS A 36 -12.98 46.28 16.94
N ILE A 37 -12.83 45.99 15.66
CA ILE A 37 -11.63 46.38 14.88
C ILE A 37 -11.54 47.90 14.76
N ASN A 38 -12.64 48.60 14.50
CA ASN A 38 -12.65 50.08 14.46
C ASN A 38 -12.36 50.71 15.83
N HIS A 39 -12.74 50.10 16.93
CA HIS A 39 -12.44 50.61 18.27
C HIS A 39 -10.96 50.50 18.64
N TYR A 40 -10.27 49.44 18.20
CA TYR A 40 -8.82 49.27 18.36
C TYR A 40 -8.02 50.25 17.50
N TRP A 41 -8.52 50.60 16.30
CA TRP A 41 -7.86 51.58 15.42
C TRP A 41 -7.94 53.01 15.97
N CYS A 42 -9.01 53.40 16.64
CA CYS A 42 -9.12 54.72 17.31
C CYS A 42 -8.20 54.87 18.53
N GLN A 43 -7.85 53.79 19.22
CA GLN A 43 -6.92 53.82 20.35
C GLN A 43 -5.44 53.87 19.94
N LEU A 44 -5.09 53.37 18.76
CA LEU A 44 -3.72 53.42 18.23
C LEU A 44 -3.38 54.74 17.54
N SER A 45 -4.37 55.53 17.10
CA SER A 45 -4.15 56.84 16.49
C SER A 45 -4.06 57.98 17.46
N SER A 46 -4.42 57.79 18.73
CA SER A 46 -4.33 58.85 19.77
C SER A 46 -3.05 58.84 20.59
N CYS A 47 -2.11 57.91 20.31
CA CYS A 47 -0.80 57.88 20.96
C CYS A 47 0.37 58.48 20.15
N ALA A 48 0.09 59.12 19.04
CA ALA A 48 1.11 59.66 18.13
C ALA A 48 1.18 61.22 18.06
N CYS A 49 0.74 61.93 19.09
CA CYS A 49 0.93 63.38 19.22
C CYS A 49 1.55 63.71 20.56
N GLY A 50 2.86 63.81 20.62
CA GLY A 50 3.65 64.26 21.79
C GLY A 50 5.09 64.58 21.39
N GLU A 51 5.34 65.85 21.03
CA GLU A 51 6.53 66.71 21.10
C GLU A 51 7.97 66.17 20.86
N SER A 52 8.50 66.74 19.80
CA SER A 52 9.86 67.25 19.48
C SER A 52 11.07 66.87 20.35
N SER A 53 12.12 66.36 19.70
CA SER A 53 13.48 66.94 19.70
C SER A 53 14.34 66.33 18.58
N ASN A 54 15.16 67.20 18.00
CA ASN A 54 16.13 66.97 16.90
C ASN A 54 16.97 65.70 17.05
N ASP A 55 17.00 64.86 16.04
CA ASP A 55 18.25 64.34 15.54
C ASP A 55 18.15 63.81 14.09
N ASN A 56 19.15 64.16 13.29
CA ASN A 56 19.27 63.88 11.86
C ASN A 56 19.54 62.38 11.64
N ARG A 57 18.61 61.61 11.10
CA ARG A 57 18.85 60.36 10.36
C ARG A 57 17.75 60.11 9.32
N HIS A 58 18.18 59.78 8.10
CA HIS A 58 17.39 59.62 6.88
C HIS A 58 16.02 58.94 7.05
N PRO A 59 14.94 59.48 6.44
CA PRO A 59 13.64 58.88 6.47
C PRO A 59 13.57 57.69 5.51
N MET A 60 13.45 56.46 6.06
CA MET A 60 12.94 55.33 5.26
C MET A 60 11.47 55.63 4.89
N SER A 61 11.21 55.62 3.58
CA SER A 61 9.91 55.99 3.03
C SER A 61 8.77 55.14 3.59
N PHE A 62 7.76 55.80 4.08
CA PHE A 62 6.50 55.28 4.70
C PHE A 62 5.77 54.24 3.81
N ASN A 63 6.04 54.27 2.48
CA ASN A 63 5.47 53.34 1.49
C ASN A 63 6.04 51.89 1.55
N ARG A 64 7.21 51.68 2.17
CA ARG A 64 7.80 50.31 2.26
C ARG A 64 7.32 49.56 3.51
N VAL A 65 6.98 50.23 4.56
CA VAL A 65 6.45 49.63 5.79
C VAL A 65 4.96 49.28 5.62
N ALA A 66 4.19 50.10 4.92
CA ALA A 66 2.79 49.79 4.59
C ALA A 66 2.65 48.62 3.61
N ALA A 67 3.59 48.48 2.65
CA ALA A 67 3.61 47.35 1.72
C ALA A 67 4.01 46.02 2.41
N LEU A 68 4.87 46.05 3.44
CA LEU A 68 5.24 44.86 4.22
C LEU A 68 4.13 44.41 5.20
N THR A 69 3.38 45.36 5.79
CA THR A 69 2.27 45.01 6.68
C THR A 69 1.03 44.53 5.94
N VAL A 70 0.74 45.01 4.73
CA VAL A 70 -0.34 44.50 3.88
C VAL A 70 0.05 43.16 3.26
N GLY A 71 1.33 42.92 2.96
CA GLY A 71 1.85 41.64 2.49
C GLY A 71 1.84 40.53 3.55
N LEU A 72 2.01 40.87 4.85
CA LEU A 72 1.93 39.90 5.95
C LEU A 72 0.49 39.57 6.39
N CYS A 73 -0.49 40.43 6.11
CA CYS A 73 -1.90 40.13 6.40
C CYS A 73 -2.61 39.28 5.35
N LEU A 74 -1.95 39.03 4.19
CA LEU A 74 -2.44 38.09 3.18
C LEU A 74 -1.81 36.68 3.31
N ALA A 75 -0.94 36.48 4.30
CA ALA A 75 -0.41 35.17 4.62
C ALA A 75 -1.44 34.37 5.43
N GLY A 76 -2.27 33.61 4.71
CA GLY A 76 -2.85 32.37 5.22
C GLY A 76 -3.98 32.52 6.23
N VAL A 77 -5.20 32.84 5.78
CA VAL A 77 -6.35 32.15 6.35
C VAL A 77 -6.20 30.70 5.90
N ALA A 78 -5.55 29.89 6.73
CA ALA A 78 -5.65 28.43 6.60
C ALA A 78 -7.14 28.10 6.83
N TYR A 79 -7.87 27.85 5.76
CA TYR A 79 -9.22 27.30 5.86
C TYR A 79 -9.06 25.89 6.43
N ALA A 80 -9.26 25.74 7.74
CA ALA A 80 -9.49 24.44 8.34
C ALA A 80 -10.85 23.97 7.80
N GLY A 81 -10.83 23.11 6.77
CA GLY A 81 -12.07 22.60 6.18
C GLY A 81 -12.13 22.72 4.66
N ILE A 82 -13.30 23.09 4.14
CA ILE A 82 -13.57 23.18 2.71
C ILE A 82 -12.88 24.42 2.13
N ASP A 83 -11.96 24.22 1.20
CA ASP A 83 -11.30 25.30 0.46
C ASP A 83 -12.13 25.71 -0.77
N PRO A 84 -12.71 26.94 -0.81
CA PRO A 84 -13.51 27.38 -1.96
C PRO A 84 -12.74 27.43 -3.29
N ARG A 85 -11.41 27.46 -3.27
CA ARG A 85 -10.57 27.45 -4.47
C ARG A 85 -10.62 26.11 -5.21
N ASN A 86 -11.03 25.06 -4.53
CA ASN A 86 -11.20 23.73 -5.12
C ASN A 86 -12.45 23.63 -5.99
N PHE A 87 -13.41 24.57 -5.86
CA PHE A 87 -14.65 24.52 -6.62
C PHE A 87 -14.46 25.04 -8.06
N ASP A 88 -15.18 24.43 -8.98
CA ASP A 88 -15.44 24.95 -10.32
C ASP A 88 -16.87 25.51 -10.36
N LEU A 89 -17.02 26.81 -10.11
CA LEU A 89 -18.33 27.48 -10.07
C LEU A 89 -18.98 27.63 -11.46
N SER A 90 -18.29 27.27 -12.55
CA SER A 90 -18.85 27.25 -13.90
C SER A 90 -19.77 26.03 -14.13
N VAL A 91 -19.68 25.01 -13.27
CA VAL A 91 -20.47 23.78 -13.33
C VAL A 91 -21.51 23.78 -12.22
N LYS A 92 -22.71 23.32 -12.51
CA LYS A 92 -23.75 23.19 -11.48
C LYS A 92 -23.59 21.86 -10.73
N PRO A 93 -23.74 21.85 -9.39
CA PRO A 93 -23.53 20.64 -8.59
C PRO A 93 -24.47 19.47 -8.91
N GLN A 94 -25.66 19.76 -9.48
CA GLN A 94 -26.61 18.72 -9.93
C GLN A 94 -26.26 18.10 -11.28
N ASP A 95 -25.42 18.76 -12.08
CA ASP A 95 -25.03 18.29 -13.42
C ASP A 95 -23.75 17.42 -13.33
N ASP A 96 -22.75 17.90 -12.59
CA ASP A 96 -21.53 17.18 -12.28
C ASP A 96 -20.97 17.63 -10.93
N PHE A 97 -21.29 16.88 -9.89
CA PHE A 97 -20.88 17.23 -8.52
C PHE A 97 -19.38 17.12 -8.31
N ASP A 98 -18.73 16.15 -8.93
CA ASP A 98 -17.28 15.96 -8.80
C ASP A 98 -16.52 17.12 -9.45
N GLN A 99 -16.90 17.52 -10.66
CA GLN A 99 -16.29 18.69 -11.31
C GLN A 99 -16.60 19.98 -10.56
N PHE A 100 -17.83 20.15 -10.06
CA PHE A 100 -18.17 21.31 -9.22
C PHE A 100 -17.29 21.38 -7.96
N ALA A 101 -17.16 20.29 -7.22
CA ALA A 101 -16.49 20.28 -5.92
C ALA A 101 -14.95 20.28 -6.04
N ASN A 102 -14.40 19.68 -7.10
CA ASN A 102 -12.96 19.41 -7.24
C ASN A 102 -12.31 20.02 -8.48
N GLY A 103 -13.07 20.67 -9.37
CA GLY A 103 -12.56 21.15 -10.67
C GLY A 103 -11.44 22.18 -10.54
N GLY A 104 -11.52 23.08 -9.56
CA GLY A 104 -10.45 24.04 -9.26
C GLY A 104 -9.19 23.34 -8.76
N TRP A 105 -9.32 22.35 -7.88
CA TRP A 105 -8.19 21.55 -7.39
C TRP A 105 -7.54 20.76 -8.54
N LYS A 106 -8.33 20.05 -9.36
CA LYS A 106 -7.81 19.28 -10.52
C LYS A 106 -7.03 20.15 -11.50
N LYS A 107 -7.50 21.38 -11.73
CA LYS A 107 -6.81 22.35 -12.60
C LYS A 107 -5.47 22.82 -12.01
N ALA A 108 -5.41 23.00 -10.70
CA ALA A 108 -4.20 23.43 -10.00
C ALA A 108 -3.18 22.29 -9.80
N HIS A 109 -3.64 21.02 -9.79
CA HIS A 109 -2.83 19.83 -9.51
C HIS A 109 -2.93 18.81 -10.66
N PRO A 110 -2.32 19.07 -11.83
CA PRO A 110 -2.30 18.11 -12.93
C PRO A 110 -1.55 16.84 -12.51
N VAL A 111 -1.93 15.70 -13.10
CA VAL A 111 -1.26 14.41 -12.83
C VAL A 111 0.21 14.50 -13.26
N PRO A 112 1.18 14.31 -12.34
CA PRO A 112 2.60 14.32 -12.71
C PRO A 112 2.94 13.12 -13.61
N ALA A 113 3.95 13.27 -14.51
CA ALA A 113 4.28 12.27 -15.52
C ALA A 113 4.65 10.88 -14.94
N ALA A 114 5.19 10.84 -13.73
CA ALA A 114 5.55 9.61 -13.03
C ALA A 114 4.35 8.87 -12.38
N TYR A 115 3.14 9.41 -12.51
CA TYR A 115 1.93 8.85 -11.90
C TYR A 115 0.85 8.62 -12.97
N SER A 116 0.03 7.60 -12.78
CA SER A 116 -1.15 7.35 -13.61
C SER A 116 -2.42 8.06 -13.09
N ARG A 117 -2.38 8.56 -11.87
CA ARG A 117 -3.46 9.29 -11.19
C ARG A 117 -2.88 10.21 -10.11
N TRP A 118 -3.64 11.25 -9.73
CA TRP A 118 -3.24 12.18 -8.67
C TRP A 118 -4.44 12.56 -7.81
N GLY A 119 -4.24 12.71 -6.51
CA GLY A 119 -5.27 13.06 -5.53
C GLY A 119 -4.67 13.32 -4.15
N ALA A 120 -5.50 13.66 -3.18
CA ALA A 120 -5.07 13.97 -1.81
C ALA A 120 -4.23 12.84 -1.16
N PHE A 121 -4.55 11.57 -1.45
CA PHE A 121 -3.73 10.44 -1.01
C PHE A 121 -2.29 10.52 -1.51
N ASN A 122 -2.10 10.91 -2.79
CA ASN A 122 -0.77 11.06 -3.36
C ASN A 122 -0.01 12.24 -2.74
N GLU A 123 -0.71 13.36 -2.42
CA GLU A 123 -0.08 14.51 -1.77
C GLU A 123 0.45 14.15 -0.38
N VAL A 124 -0.35 13.42 0.41
CA VAL A 124 0.07 12.95 1.75
C VAL A 124 1.18 11.90 1.63
N ASP A 125 1.11 11.00 0.65
CA ASP A 125 2.15 10.02 0.39
C ASP A 125 3.49 10.70 0.04
N GLU A 126 3.46 11.72 -0.83
CA GLU A 126 4.67 12.50 -1.17
C GLU A 126 5.23 13.27 0.04
N PHE A 127 4.36 13.84 0.89
CA PHE A 127 4.79 14.46 2.15
C PHE A 127 5.48 13.44 3.06
N ASN A 128 4.87 12.27 3.27
CA ASN A 128 5.46 11.21 4.09
C ASN A 128 6.76 10.68 3.49
N LYS A 129 6.85 10.53 2.17
CA LYS A 129 8.09 10.12 1.49
C LYS A 129 9.22 11.14 1.69
N ALA A 130 8.93 12.43 1.63
CA ALA A 130 9.94 13.45 1.92
C ALA A 130 10.43 13.37 3.38
N ALA A 131 9.54 13.12 4.34
CA ALA A 131 9.88 12.90 5.73
C ALA A 131 10.74 11.64 5.93
N LEU A 132 10.33 10.53 5.32
CA LEU A 132 11.07 9.26 5.36
C LEU A 132 12.44 9.37 4.67
N HIS A 133 12.54 10.11 3.56
CA HIS A 133 13.81 10.39 2.89
C HIS A 133 14.80 11.08 3.84
N THR A 134 14.33 12.10 4.55
CA THR A 134 15.15 12.80 5.58
C THR A 134 15.61 11.84 6.69
N ILE A 135 14.76 10.91 7.14
CA ILE A 135 15.10 9.90 8.13
C ILE A 135 16.17 8.95 7.59
N LEU A 136 16.00 8.46 6.35
CA LEU A 136 16.92 7.53 5.72
C LEU A 136 18.28 8.15 5.45
N ASP A 137 18.34 9.41 4.96
CA ASP A 137 19.60 10.14 4.78
C ASP A 137 20.36 10.30 6.10
N ARG A 138 19.64 10.64 7.18
CA ARG A 138 20.22 10.72 8.52
C ARG A 138 20.75 9.36 8.99
N ALA A 139 19.99 8.27 8.75
CA ALA A 139 20.41 6.92 9.13
C ALA A 139 21.65 6.45 8.35
N VAL A 140 21.75 6.80 7.05
CA VAL A 140 22.94 6.50 6.22
C VAL A 140 24.17 7.26 6.69
N ALA A 141 24.01 8.52 7.12
CA ALA A 141 25.10 9.41 7.54
C ALA A 141 25.54 9.22 9.00
N ALA A 142 24.80 8.44 9.80
CA ALA A 142 25.09 8.27 11.22
C ALA A 142 26.44 7.56 11.44
N GLU A 143 27.35 8.19 12.22
CA GLU A 143 28.66 7.59 12.58
C GLU A 143 28.52 6.43 13.57
N HIS A 144 27.55 6.53 14.48
CA HIS A 144 27.25 5.53 15.50
C HIS A 144 25.74 5.18 15.50
N PRO A 145 25.24 4.52 14.43
CA PRO A 145 23.82 4.22 14.32
C PRO A 145 23.39 3.18 15.37
N GLY A 146 22.18 3.36 15.91
CA GLY A 146 21.48 2.29 16.61
C GLY A 146 21.13 1.13 15.68
N ALA A 147 20.73 -0.02 16.23
CA ALA A 147 20.45 -1.21 15.44
C ALA A 147 19.40 -0.96 14.33
N ILE A 148 18.33 -0.26 14.65
CA ILE A 148 17.25 0.08 13.69
C ILE A 148 17.74 1.07 12.63
N GLU A 149 18.46 2.13 13.04
CA GLU A 149 19.03 3.10 12.10
C GLU A 149 20.03 2.43 11.15
N LYS A 150 20.87 1.52 11.68
CA LYS A 150 21.79 0.75 10.84
C LYS A 150 21.06 -0.13 9.85
N LEU A 151 20.04 -0.87 10.29
CA LEU A 151 19.24 -1.76 9.44
C LEU A 151 18.65 -1.02 8.23
N VAL A 152 17.89 0.06 8.49
CA VAL A 152 17.21 0.82 7.44
C VAL A 152 18.19 1.64 6.60
N GLY A 153 19.24 2.20 7.22
CA GLY A 153 20.27 2.99 6.55
C GLY A 153 21.13 2.15 5.59
N ASP A 154 21.58 0.97 6.00
CA ASP A 154 22.36 0.08 5.16
C ASP A 154 21.52 -0.49 4.01
N PHE A 155 20.23 -0.81 4.27
CA PHE A 155 19.32 -1.26 3.23
C PHE A 155 19.12 -0.15 2.18
N TYR A 156 18.80 1.07 2.61
CA TYR A 156 18.61 2.22 1.72
C TYR A 156 19.88 2.55 0.93
N ALA A 157 21.03 2.61 1.60
CA ALA A 157 22.31 2.88 0.95
C ALA A 157 22.65 1.85 -0.14
N SER A 158 22.35 0.56 0.10
CA SER A 158 22.55 -0.50 -0.92
C SER A 158 21.71 -0.23 -2.17
N GLY A 159 20.45 0.22 -2.01
CA GLY A 159 19.57 0.56 -3.11
C GLY A 159 19.95 1.84 -3.85
N MET A 160 20.59 2.80 -3.18
CA MET A 160 21.07 4.04 -3.80
C MET A 160 22.41 3.89 -4.51
N ASN A 161 23.13 2.79 -4.34
CA ASN A 161 24.41 2.54 -4.99
C ASN A 161 24.23 1.93 -6.40
N GLU A 162 23.85 2.78 -7.36
CA GLU A 162 23.62 2.37 -8.76
C GLU A 162 24.84 1.70 -9.37
N ALA A 163 26.04 2.21 -9.11
CA ALA A 163 27.27 1.67 -9.69
C ALA A 163 27.51 0.20 -9.23
N ALA A 164 27.23 -0.10 -7.97
CA ALA A 164 27.34 -1.46 -7.46
C ALA A 164 26.29 -2.39 -8.13
N ILE A 165 25.04 -1.94 -8.23
CA ILE A 165 23.94 -2.70 -8.83
C ILE A 165 24.22 -2.98 -10.31
N GLU A 166 24.71 -1.99 -11.07
CA GLU A 166 25.12 -2.19 -12.47
C GLU A 166 26.28 -3.18 -12.58
N HIS A 167 27.27 -3.10 -11.69
CA HIS A 167 28.42 -4.00 -11.68
C HIS A 167 28.02 -5.43 -11.30
N GLU A 168 27.14 -5.60 -10.31
CA GLU A 168 26.66 -6.92 -9.88
C GLU A 168 25.80 -7.61 -10.97
N GLY A 169 25.00 -6.85 -11.71
CA GLY A 169 24.08 -7.37 -12.73
C GLY A 169 23.19 -8.49 -12.19
N LEU A 170 23.29 -9.69 -12.78
CA LEU A 170 22.55 -10.89 -12.36
C LEU A 170 23.31 -11.77 -11.34
N ALA A 171 24.54 -11.43 -10.99
CA ALA A 171 25.36 -12.28 -10.10
C ALA A 171 24.68 -12.64 -8.77
N PRO A 172 23.94 -11.74 -8.09
CA PRO A 172 23.23 -12.09 -6.87
C PRO A 172 22.08 -13.11 -7.07
N LEU A 173 21.52 -13.20 -8.28
CA LEU A 173 20.49 -14.20 -8.64
C LEU A 173 21.08 -15.50 -9.21
N ALA A 174 22.38 -15.54 -9.56
CA ALA A 174 23.01 -16.68 -10.18
C ALA A 174 22.75 -18.00 -9.43
N PRO A 175 22.83 -18.08 -8.09
CA PRO A 175 22.56 -19.34 -7.39
C PRO A 175 21.16 -19.90 -7.66
N GLU A 176 20.14 -19.04 -7.77
CA GLU A 176 18.77 -19.47 -8.03
C GLU A 176 18.53 -19.73 -9.52
N LEU A 177 19.14 -18.95 -10.41
CA LEU A 177 19.10 -19.21 -11.86
C LEU A 177 19.76 -20.54 -12.21
N ASP A 178 20.91 -20.86 -11.61
CA ASP A 178 21.62 -22.12 -11.80
C ASP A 178 20.82 -23.31 -11.25
N ARG A 179 20.16 -23.13 -10.09
CA ARG A 179 19.25 -24.13 -9.52
C ARG A 179 18.10 -24.45 -10.46
N ILE A 180 17.46 -23.42 -11.04
CA ILE A 180 16.38 -23.59 -12.03
C ILE A 180 16.93 -24.27 -13.31
N ALA A 181 18.09 -23.85 -13.80
CA ALA A 181 18.71 -24.46 -15.00
C ALA A 181 19.05 -25.94 -14.80
N ALA A 182 19.39 -26.35 -13.58
CA ALA A 182 19.76 -27.74 -13.25
C ALA A 182 18.55 -28.67 -13.07
N ILE A 183 17.31 -28.21 -13.12
CA ILE A 183 16.10 -29.04 -12.98
C ILE A 183 16.02 -30.06 -14.09
N LYS A 184 15.86 -31.35 -13.73
CA LYS A 184 15.82 -32.48 -14.68
C LYS A 184 14.45 -33.16 -14.73
N ASP A 185 13.64 -33.00 -13.70
CA ASP A 185 12.38 -33.70 -13.50
C ASP A 185 11.34 -32.84 -12.77
N MET A 186 10.16 -33.37 -12.60
CA MET A 186 9.06 -32.65 -11.95
C MET A 186 9.27 -32.44 -10.45
N ALA A 187 10.03 -33.30 -9.78
CA ALA A 187 10.39 -33.08 -8.37
C ALA A 187 11.27 -31.83 -8.23
N GLY A 188 12.22 -31.62 -9.15
CA GLY A 188 13.00 -30.38 -9.20
C GLY A 188 12.15 -29.13 -9.49
N VAL A 189 11.12 -29.24 -10.34
CA VAL A 189 10.15 -28.15 -10.59
C VAL A 189 9.43 -27.78 -9.30
N GLN A 190 8.89 -28.75 -8.56
CA GLN A 190 8.15 -28.53 -7.32
C GLN A 190 9.03 -27.93 -6.21
N ALA A 191 10.30 -28.40 -6.12
CA ALA A 191 11.28 -27.83 -5.19
C ALA A 191 11.60 -26.35 -5.53
N ALA A 192 11.68 -26.00 -6.82
CA ALA A 192 11.90 -24.62 -7.25
C ALA A 192 10.66 -23.74 -7.01
N ILE A 193 9.43 -24.25 -7.15
CA ILE A 193 8.21 -23.54 -6.76
C ILE A 193 8.26 -23.19 -5.27
N ALA A 194 8.57 -24.16 -4.39
CA ALA A 194 8.72 -23.92 -2.96
C ALA A 194 9.78 -22.84 -2.66
N ARG A 195 10.93 -22.90 -3.36
CA ARG A 195 11.98 -21.90 -3.18
C ARG A 195 11.57 -20.51 -3.63
N LEU A 196 10.85 -20.37 -4.75
CA LEU A 196 10.33 -19.09 -5.21
C LEU A 196 9.30 -18.50 -4.23
N HIS A 197 8.47 -19.33 -3.62
CA HIS A 197 7.51 -18.90 -2.59
C HIS A 197 8.21 -18.30 -1.37
N GLN A 198 9.39 -18.79 -0.96
CA GLN A 198 10.19 -18.19 0.11
C GLN A 198 10.58 -16.73 -0.21
N PHE A 199 10.76 -16.41 -1.50
CA PHE A 199 11.05 -15.05 -1.97
C PHE A 199 9.80 -14.23 -2.29
N GLY A 200 8.60 -14.73 -1.99
CA GLY A 200 7.34 -14.06 -2.30
C GLY A 200 6.97 -14.06 -3.79
N ALA A 201 7.65 -14.88 -4.62
CA ALA A 201 7.29 -15.08 -6.02
C ALA A 201 6.28 -16.22 -6.10
N THR A 202 5.01 -15.91 -6.35
CA THR A 202 3.89 -16.86 -6.30
C THR A 202 3.74 -17.68 -7.58
N ALA A 203 4.81 -18.38 -7.99
CA ALA A 203 4.81 -19.26 -9.18
C ALA A 203 3.84 -20.44 -8.99
N GLY A 204 2.95 -20.65 -9.94
CA GLY A 204 1.95 -21.71 -9.93
C GLY A 204 0.73 -21.40 -9.06
N PHE A 205 0.91 -21.16 -7.78
CA PHE A 205 -0.15 -20.80 -6.82
C PHE A 205 0.43 -19.92 -5.71
N TYR A 206 -0.39 -19.31 -4.85
CA TYR A 206 0.11 -18.70 -3.60
C TYR A 206 -0.12 -19.63 -2.40
N PHE A 207 0.76 -19.52 -1.41
CA PHE A 207 0.65 -20.19 -0.12
C PHE A 207 1.03 -19.21 0.99
N THR A 208 0.21 -19.13 2.03
CA THR A 208 0.38 -18.18 3.14
C THR A 208 -0.25 -18.72 4.42
N SER A 209 -0.07 -18.00 5.53
CA SER A 209 -0.94 -18.12 6.70
C SER A 209 -2.04 -17.07 6.63
N GLU A 210 -3.24 -17.39 7.05
CA GLU A 210 -4.32 -16.44 7.20
C GLU A 210 -5.16 -16.74 8.46
N GLN A 211 -5.90 -15.76 8.92
CA GLN A 211 -6.86 -15.98 10.01
C GLN A 211 -8.03 -16.81 9.48
N ASP A 212 -8.35 -17.92 10.16
CA ASP A 212 -9.47 -18.79 9.75
C ASP A 212 -10.80 -18.03 9.87
N PRO A 213 -11.53 -17.76 8.77
CA PRO A 213 -12.77 -16.98 8.80
C PRO A 213 -13.88 -17.58 9.67
N LYS A 214 -13.88 -18.89 9.90
CA LYS A 214 -14.86 -19.57 10.76
C LYS A 214 -14.34 -19.91 12.16
N GLN A 215 -13.03 -19.78 12.38
CA GLN A 215 -12.40 -19.93 13.69
C GLN A 215 -11.42 -18.77 13.92
N THR A 216 -11.97 -17.56 14.02
CA THR A 216 -11.23 -16.29 14.00
C THR A 216 -10.19 -16.10 15.11
N THR A 217 -10.02 -17.07 16.00
CA THR A 217 -8.97 -17.10 17.02
C THR A 217 -7.71 -17.85 16.60
N MET A 218 -7.71 -18.49 15.43
CA MET A 218 -6.64 -19.35 14.94
C MET A 218 -6.15 -18.94 13.55
N MET A 219 -4.87 -19.14 13.31
CA MET A 219 -4.27 -19.02 11.98
C MET A 219 -4.32 -20.38 11.28
N ILE A 220 -4.61 -20.36 9.98
CA ILE A 220 -4.71 -21.56 9.13
C ILE A 220 -3.77 -21.42 7.92
N ALA A 221 -3.27 -22.55 7.41
CA ALA A 221 -2.61 -22.59 6.12
C ALA A 221 -3.63 -22.34 5.01
N ALA A 222 -3.30 -21.45 4.08
CA ALA A 222 -4.17 -21.13 2.95
C ALA A 222 -3.41 -21.19 1.63
N ASN A 223 -4.08 -21.67 0.57
CA ASN A 223 -3.59 -21.56 -0.78
C ASN A 223 -4.67 -21.09 -1.75
N GLY A 224 -4.27 -20.52 -2.88
CA GLY A 224 -5.19 -20.08 -3.92
C GLY A 224 -4.51 -19.76 -5.24
N GLN A 225 -5.34 -19.34 -6.18
CA GLN A 225 -4.94 -19.04 -7.54
C GLN A 225 -3.89 -17.95 -7.63
N SER A 226 -2.81 -18.21 -8.37
CA SER A 226 -1.73 -17.27 -8.67
C SER A 226 -0.93 -17.74 -9.89
N GLY A 227 0.31 -17.31 -10.04
CA GLY A 227 1.22 -17.77 -11.08
C GLY A 227 1.03 -17.08 -12.43
N LEU A 228 0.39 -15.91 -12.45
CA LEU A 228 0.19 -15.09 -13.64
C LEU A 228 1.14 -13.88 -13.60
N GLY A 229 1.69 -13.49 -14.73
CA GLY A 229 2.45 -12.25 -14.88
C GLY A 229 1.58 -11.04 -15.20
N LEU A 230 0.42 -11.21 -15.83
CA LEU A 230 -0.61 -10.19 -15.99
C LEU A 230 -1.54 -10.15 -14.76
N PRO A 231 -2.24 -9.03 -14.47
CA PRO A 231 -2.92 -8.80 -13.19
C PRO A 231 -4.02 -9.80 -12.81
N ASP A 232 -4.73 -10.37 -13.77
CA ASP A 232 -5.77 -11.38 -13.54
C ASP A 232 -6.08 -12.18 -14.81
N ARG A 233 -6.93 -13.22 -14.67
CA ARG A 233 -7.32 -14.10 -15.75
C ARG A 233 -7.92 -13.42 -16.98
N ASP A 234 -8.65 -12.32 -16.80
CA ASP A 234 -9.37 -11.67 -17.88
C ASP A 234 -8.41 -11.09 -18.92
N TYR A 235 -7.19 -10.71 -18.52
CA TYR A 235 -6.14 -10.27 -19.45
C TYR A 235 -5.70 -11.37 -20.43
N TYR A 236 -5.79 -12.64 -20.03
CA TYR A 236 -5.47 -13.79 -20.88
C TYR A 236 -6.62 -14.24 -21.76
N LEU A 237 -7.88 -14.07 -21.29
CA LEU A 237 -9.03 -14.77 -21.85
C LEU A 237 -9.97 -13.87 -22.66
N ARG A 238 -9.90 -12.54 -22.50
CA ARG A 238 -10.70 -11.62 -23.30
C ARG A 238 -10.25 -11.63 -24.76
N ASP A 239 -11.24 -11.58 -25.68
CA ASP A 239 -11.01 -11.71 -27.12
C ASP A 239 -11.12 -10.36 -27.89
N ASP A 240 -11.22 -9.24 -27.17
CA ASP A 240 -11.18 -7.91 -27.76
C ASP A 240 -9.77 -7.50 -28.21
N GLU A 241 -9.70 -6.62 -29.22
CA GLU A 241 -8.44 -6.20 -29.86
C GLU A 241 -7.45 -5.56 -28.87
N LYS A 242 -7.95 -4.82 -27.87
CA LYS A 242 -7.09 -4.21 -26.85
C LYS A 242 -6.42 -5.28 -25.99
N SER A 243 -7.16 -6.30 -25.59
CA SER A 243 -6.64 -7.41 -24.79
C SER A 243 -5.67 -8.28 -25.59
N LYS A 244 -5.92 -8.51 -26.88
CA LYS A 244 -4.99 -9.21 -27.77
C LYS A 244 -3.66 -8.46 -27.89
N LYS A 245 -3.73 -7.15 -28.20
CA LYS A 245 -2.55 -6.30 -28.31
C LYS A 245 -1.74 -6.30 -26.99
N LEU A 246 -2.40 -6.23 -25.85
CA LEU A 246 -1.71 -6.25 -24.55
C LEU A 246 -0.99 -7.58 -24.32
N ARG A 247 -1.57 -8.72 -24.72
CA ARG A 247 -0.88 -10.03 -24.67
C ARG A 247 0.36 -10.08 -25.58
N ASP A 248 0.27 -9.52 -26.78
CA ASP A 248 1.41 -9.44 -27.70
C ASP A 248 2.54 -8.58 -27.09
N GLU A 249 2.20 -7.45 -26.48
CA GLU A 249 3.15 -6.60 -25.77
C GLU A 249 3.74 -7.29 -24.53
N TYR A 250 2.94 -8.09 -23.81
CA TYR A 250 3.42 -8.91 -22.70
C TYR A 250 4.40 -9.98 -23.15
N VAL A 251 4.09 -10.74 -24.22
CA VAL A 251 5.01 -11.73 -24.79
C VAL A 251 6.31 -11.07 -25.24
N ALA A 252 6.25 -9.89 -25.84
CA ALA A 252 7.43 -9.11 -26.21
C ALA A 252 8.25 -8.68 -24.97
N HIS A 253 7.60 -8.27 -23.89
CA HIS A 253 8.24 -7.95 -22.62
C HIS A 253 8.96 -9.16 -22.01
N VAL A 254 8.29 -10.33 -21.93
CA VAL A 254 8.93 -11.58 -21.47
C VAL A 254 10.15 -11.92 -22.32
N THR A 255 10.02 -11.80 -23.64
CA THR A 255 11.13 -12.06 -24.59
C THR A 255 12.32 -11.18 -24.28
N ARG A 256 12.14 -9.85 -24.22
CA ARG A 256 13.24 -8.91 -23.94
C ARG A 256 13.88 -9.15 -22.57
N THR A 257 13.08 -9.47 -21.56
CA THR A 257 13.60 -9.79 -20.22
C THR A 257 14.47 -11.06 -20.23
N LEU A 258 14.06 -12.09 -20.97
CA LEU A 258 14.85 -13.33 -21.13
C LEU A 258 16.14 -13.07 -21.93
N GLU A 259 16.10 -12.18 -22.94
CA GLU A 259 17.30 -11.76 -23.70
C GLU A 259 18.27 -10.99 -22.78
N LEU A 260 17.79 -10.05 -21.99
CA LEU A 260 18.60 -9.35 -20.97
C LEU A 260 19.24 -10.31 -19.98
N ALA A 261 18.58 -11.44 -19.71
CA ALA A 261 19.12 -12.51 -18.86
C ALA A 261 20.00 -13.51 -19.63
N GLY A 262 20.42 -13.22 -20.87
CA GLY A 262 21.39 -13.97 -21.65
C GLY A 262 20.83 -15.09 -22.53
N SER A 263 19.51 -15.16 -22.74
CA SER A 263 18.93 -16.08 -23.74
C SER A 263 19.22 -15.60 -25.16
N THR A 264 19.37 -16.51 -26.11
CA THR A 264 19.36 -16.12 -27.52
C THR A 264 17.99 -15.59 -27.93
N PRO A 265 17.87 -14.75 -28.97
CA PRO A 265 16.55 -14.25 -29.40
C PRO A 265 15.54 -15.37 -29.74
N ALA A 266 16.01 -16.48 -30.33
CA ALA A 266 15.17 -17.62 -30.65
C ALA A 266 14.66 -18.34 -29.38
N ASP A 267 15.56 -18.59 -28.41
CA ASP A 267 15.19 -19.24 -27.15
C ASP A 267 14.31 -18.33 -26.28
N ALA A 268 14.58 -17.02 -26.27
CA ALA A 268 13.79 -16.05 -25.54
C ALA A 268 12.34 -15.98 -26.06
N LYS A 269 12.18 -15.95 -27.41
CA LYS A 269 10.83 -15.96 -28.02
C LYS A 269 10.08 -17.27 -27.74
N ALA A 270 10.74 -18.41 -27.94
CA ALA A 270 10.13 -19.71 -27.63
C ALA A 270 9.77 -19.82 -26.13
N GLY A 271 10.65 -19.31 -25.27
CA GLY A 271 10.40 -19.24 -23.83
C GLY A 271 9.22 -18.36 -23.47
N ALA A 272 9.07 -17.19 -24.07
CA ALA A 272 7.94 -16.30 -23.85
C ALA A 272 6.61 -16.94 -24.28
N ASP A 273 6.59 -17.67 -25.40
CA ASP A 273 5.42 -18.41 -25.86
C ASP A 273 5.05 -19.55 -24.88
N ALA A 274 6.05 -20.26 -24.33
CA ALA A 274 5.83 -21.28 -23.32
C ALA A 274 5.27 -20.70 -22.02
N VAL A 275 5.80 -19.56 -21.53
CA VAL A 275 5.28 -18.83 -20.39
C VAL A 275 3.81 -18.44 -20.62
N MET A 276 3.51 -17.80 -21.75
CA MET A 276 2.15 -17.39 -22.10
C MET A 276 1.18 -18.58 -22.15
N LYS A 277 1.61 -19.72 -22.68
CA LYS A 277 0.81 -20.94 -22.74
C LYS A 277 0.48 -21.47 -21.35
N LEU A 278 1.46 -21.58 -20.44
CA LEU A 278 1.24 -22.08 -19.09
C LEU A 278 0.39 -21.11 -18.26
N GLU A 279 0.68 -19.81 -18.32
CA GLU A 279 -0.13 -18.80 -17.61
C GLU A 279 -1.58 -18.77 -18.13
N THR A 280 -1.81 -18.96 -19.43
CA THR A 280 -3.16 -19.08 -20.00
C THR A 280 -3.88 -20.32 -19.47
N ALA A 281 -3.19 -21.45 -19.30
CA ALA A 281 -3.77 -22.64 -18.69
C ALA A 281 -4.20 -22.37 -17.24
N LEU A 282 -3.33 -21.74 -16.44
CA LEU A 282 -3.65 -21.32 -15.07
C LEU A 282 -4.80 -20.30 -15.03
N ALA A 283 -4.83 -19.34 -15.95
CA ALA A 283 -5.89 -18.36 -16.07
C ALA A 283 -7.26 -18.99 -16.35
N ASN A 284 -7.31 -20.06 -17.16
CA ASN A 284 -8.54 -20.81 -17.42
C ASN A 284 -9.09 -21.48 -16.15
N GLY A 285 -8.23 -21.94 -15.25
CA GLY A 285 -8.62 -22.49 -13.94
C GLY A 285 -8.98 -21.44 -12.90
N SER A 286 -8.64 -20.18 -13.13
CA SER A 286 -8.81 -19.10 -12.15
C SER A 286 -10.24 -18.56 -12.14
N LYS A 287 -10.74 -18.13 -10.98
CA LYS A 287 -11.98 -17.33 -10.83
C LYS A 287 -11.74 -15.89 -11.30
N LYS A 288 -12.81 -15.19 -11.66
CA LYS A 288 -12.75 -13.75 -11.93
C LYS A 288 -12.43 -12.98 -10.65
N ARG A 289 -11.78 -11.82 -10.79
CA ARG A 289 -11.42 -10.96 -9.65
C ARG A 289 -12.63 -10.57 -8.79
N VAL A 290 -13.80 -10.36 -9.39
CA VAL A 290 -15.03 -10.05 -8.65
C VAL A 290 -15.49 -11.22 -7.80
N ASP A 291 -15.34 -12.46 -8.27
CA ASP A 291 -15.79 -13.67 -7.57
C ASP A 291 -14.88 -14.01 -6.37
N LEU A 292 -13.64 -13.52 -6.36
CA LEU A 292 -12.72 -13.66 -5.22
C LEU A 292 -13.13 -12.83 -4.00
N ARG A 293 -14.06 -11.88 -4.15
CA ARG A 293 -14.56 -11.04 -3.05
C ARG A 293 -15.60 -11.73 -2.18
N ASP A 294 -16.14 -12.86 -2.60
CA ASP A 294 -17.09 -13.63 -1.81
C ASP A 294 -16.33 -14.53 -0.80
N PRO A 295 -16.29 -14.17 0.50
CA PRO A 295 -15.55 -14.92 1.50
C PRO A 295 -16.15 -16.29 1.79
N ILE A 296 -17.44 -16.51 1.47
CA ILE A 296 -18.11 -17.80 1.66
C ILE A 296 -17.78 -18.74 0.49
N ALA A 297 -17.87 -18.22 -0.74
CA ALA A 297 -17.60 -19.00 -1.95
C ALA A 297 -16.10 -19.32 -2.15
N ASN A 298 -15.21 -18.68 -1.39
CA ASN A 298 -13.76 -18.91 -1.44
C ASN A 298 -13.19 -19.54 -0.15
N TYR A 299 -14.03 -20.02 0.76
CA TYR A 299 -13.60 -20.73 1.95
C TYR A 299 -13.87 -22.24 1.83
N HIS A 300 -12.81 -23.02 1.72
CA HIS A 300 -12.87 -24.48 1.61
C HIS A 300 -11.83 -25.12 2.54
N LYS A 301 -12.14 -25.15 3.86
CA LYS A 301 -11.31 -25.80 4.86
C LYS A 301 -11.34 -27.32 4.67
N LEU A 302 -10.24 -27.87 4.16
CA LEU A 302 -10.10 -29.28 3.81
C LEU A 302 -9.01 -29.94 4.67
N PRO A 303 -9.22 -31.22 5.08
CA PRO A 303 -8.12 -32.04 5.58
C PRO A 303 -7.01 -32.15 4.51
N LEU A 304 -5.75 -32.18 4.92
CA LEU A 304 -4.62 -32.28 3.98
C LEU A 304 -4.73 -33.51 3.06
N ALA A 305 -5.31 -34.60 3.54
CA ALA A 305 -5.57 -35.79 2.73
C ALA A 305 -6.51 -35.52 1.53
N GLU A 306 -7.48 -34.61 1.69
CA GLU A 306 -8.36 -34.20 0.58
C GLU A 306 -7.66 -33.23 -0.35
N VAL A 307 -6.80 -32.34 0.17
CA VAL A 307 -5.96 -31.46 -0.67
C VAL A 307 -5.06 -32.29 -1.58
N ARG A 308 -4.45 -33.37 -1.06
CA ARG A 308 -3.66 -34.33 -1.84
C ARG A 308 -4.47 -35.04 -2.92
N LYS A 309 -5.77 -35.23 -2.76
CA LYS A 309 -6.63 -35.78 -3.82
C LYS A 309 -6.95 -34.78 -4.91
N LEU A 310 -7.00 -33.49 -4.58
CA LEU A 310 -7.18 -32.41 -5.57
C LEU A 310 -5.93 -32.20 -6.44
N SER A 311 -4.75 -32.52 -5.89
CA SER A 311 -3.45 -32.34 -6.55
C SER A 311 -2.53 -33.54 -6.31
N PRO A 312 -2.87 -34.72 -6.89
CA PRO A 312 -2.15 -35.95 -6.61
C PRO A 312 -0.72 -36.00 -7.14
N HIS A 313 -0.35 -35.14 -8.11
CA HIS A 313 0.99 -35.07 -8.67
C HIS A 313 1.89 -34.06 -7.95
N PHE A 314 1.35 -33.31 -6.97
CA PHE A 314 2.11 -32.36 -6.17
C PHE A 314 2.51 -32.98 -4.81
N ASP A 315 3.82 -33.01 -4.53
CA ASP A 315 4.37 -33.53 -3.27
C ASP A 315 4.29 -32.49 -2.15
N TRP A 316 3.15 -32.42 -1.48
CA TRP A 316 2.93 -31.52 -0.34
C TRP A 316 3.91 -31.74 0.80
N THR A 317 4.36 -32.99 1.05
CA THR A 317 5.33 -33.29 2.12
C THR A 317 6.68 -32.66 1.83
N ALA A 318 7.20 -32.85 0.61
CA ALA A 318 8.43 -32.19 0.18
C ALA A 318 8.31 -30.66 0.17
N TYR A 319 7.14 -30.14 -0.23
CA TYR A 319 6.85 -28.71 -0.25
C TYR A 319 6.89 -28.08 1.14
N PHE A 320 6.16 -28.62 2.14
CA PHE A 320 6.18 -28.11 3.52
C PHE A 320 7.57 -28.25 4.17
N THR A 321 8.28 -29.35 3.87
CA THR A 321 9.66 -29.51 4.32
C THR A 321 10.58 -28.41 3.78
N ALA A 322 10.46 -28.08 2.48
CA ALA A 322 11.23 -27.01 1.85
C ALA A 322 10.91 -25.63 2.44
N LEU A 323 9.65 -25.36 2.79
CA LEU A 323 9.24 -24.13 3.45
C LEU A 323 9.54 -24.10 4.95
N GLN A 324 10.04 -25.18 5.52
CA GLN A 324 10.31 -25.33 6.96
C GLN A 324 9.06 -25.14 7.83
N VAL A 325 7.90 -25.59 7.31
CA VAL A 325 6.60 -25.53 8.00
C VAL A 325 6.16 -26.96 8.35
N PRO A 326 5.66 -27.24 9.57
CA PRO A 326 5.01 -28.50 9.86
C PRO A 326 3.83 -28.77 8.93
N GLU A 327 3.62 -30.02 8.53
CA GLU A 327 2.43 -30.36 7.74
C GLU A 327 1.16 -29.95 8.46
N PRO A 328 0.33 -29.04 7.89
CA PRO A 328 -0.92 -28.64 8.51
C PRO A 328 -1.95 -29.78 8.43
N ALA A 329 -2.69 -30.00 9.51
CA ALA A 329 -3.76 -31.00 9.49
C ALA A 329 -4.90 -30.62 8.52
N VAL A 330 -5.12 -29.32 8.36
CA VAL A 330 -6.16 -28.74 7.50
C VAL A 330 -5.61 -27.51 6.79
N MET A 331 -6.15 -27.22 5.60
CA MET A 331 -5.85 -26.02 4.82
C MET A 331 -7.14 -25.38 4.31
N ASP A 332 -7.16 -24.06 4.18
CA ASP A 332 -8.15 -23.40 3.34
C ASP A 332 -7.66 -23.39 1.89
N VAL A 333 -8.42 -24.03 1.01
CA VAL A 333 -8.16 -24.07 -0.43
C VAL A 333 -9.14 -23.10 -1.10
N GLY A 334 -8.73 -21.86 -1.28
CA GLY A 334 -9.62 -20.81 -1.80
C GLY A 334 -10.30 -21.14 -3.12
N GLN A 335 -9.58 -21.82 -4.03
CA GLN A 335 -10.10 -22.22 -5.34
C GLN A 335 -9.71 -23.68 -5.68
N PRO A 336 -10.51 -24.68 -5.23
CA PRO A 336 -10.21 -26.10 -5.48
C PRO A 336 -10.09 -26.47 -6.96
N GLU A 337 -10.88 -25.86 -7.84
CA GLU A 337 -10.82 -26.13 -9.28
C GLU A 337 -9.53 -25.59 -9.92
N PHE A 338 -9.03 -24.45 -9.44
CA PHE A 338 -7.72 -23.95 -9.86
C PHE A 338 -6.60 -24.91 -9.46
N LEU A 339 -6.64 -25.46 -8.25
CA LEU A 339 -5.63 -26.39 -7.77
C LEU A 339 -5.58 -27.67 -8.63
N LYS A 340 -6.73 -28.16 -9.13
CA LYS A 340 -6.79 -29.27 -10.09
C LYS A 340 -6.14 -28.91 -11.43
N VAL A 341 -6.39 -27.68 -11.93
CA VAL A 341 -5.77 -27.20 -13.18
C VAL A 341 -4.25 -27.09 -13.01
N PHE A 342 -3.78 -26.53 -11.89
CA PHE A 342 -2.36 -26.47 -11.57
C PHE A 342 -1.74 -27.90 -11.55
N ASP A 343 -2.39 -28.85 -10.90
CA ASP A 343 -1.93 -30.24 -10.83
C ASP A 343 -1.84 -30.90 -12.22
N ALA A 344 -2.83 -30.64 -13.08
CA ALA A 344 -2.80 -31.12 -14.46
C ALA A 344 -1.57 -30.57 -15.23
N GLN A 345 -1.18 -29.32 -14.98
CA GLN A 345 0.00 -28.73 -15.63
C GLN A 345 1.32 -29.41 -15.20
N LEU A 346 1.38 -30.06 -14.05
CA LEU A 346 2.55 -30.85 -13.64
C LEU A 346 2.77 -32.08 -14.54
N THR A 347 1.74 -32.54 -15.25
CA THR A 347 1.82 -33.68 -16.17
C THR A 347 1.78 -33.28 -17.65
N GLU A 348 1.10 -32.18 -17.98
CA GLU A 348 0.87 -31.73 -19.35
C GLU A 348 1.99 -30.81 -19.88
N THR A 349 2.67 -30.08 -18.98
CA THR A 349 3.72 -29.12 -19.33
C THR A 349 5.10 -29.77 -19.18
N SER A 350 5.95 -29.58 -20.19
CA SER A 350 7.31 -30.16 -20.16
C SER A 350 8.17 -29.52 -19.05
N VAL A 351 9.14 -30.29 -18.54
CA VAL A 351 10.14 -29.78 -17.58
C VAL A 351 10.90 -28.57 -18.15
N ALA A 352 11.14 -28.57 -19.47
CA ALA A 352 11.81 -27.45 -20.14
C ALA A 352 10.95 -26.16 -20.07
N ASP A 353 9.65 -26.24 -20.34
CA ASP A 353 8.74 -25.10 -20.25
C ASP A 353 8.58 -24.62 -18.80
N TRP A 354 8.49 -25.56 -17.84
CA TRP A 354 8.49 -25.20 -16.41
C TRP A 354 9.76 -24.44 -15.99
N ARG A 355 10.95 -24.86 -16.46
CA ARG A 355 12.20 -24.13 -16.17
C ARG A 355 12.16 -22.70 -16.67
N VAL A 356 11.65 -22.47 -17.87
CA VAL A 356 11.53 -21.12 -18.44
C VAL A 356 10.51 -20.29 -17.65
N TYR A 357 9.37 -20.86 -17.30
CA TYR A 357 8.35 -20.21 -16.49
C TYR A 357 8.89 -19.80 -15.10
N LEU A 358 9.58 -20.70 -14.40
CA LEU A 358 10.18 -20.41 -13.10
C LEU A 358 11.28 -19.33 -13.18
N ARG A 359 12.10 -19.41 -14.24
CA ARG A 359 13.12 -18.39 -14.54
C ARG A 359 12.48 -17.03 -14.79
N TRP A 360 11.41 -16.99 -15.58
CA TRP A 360 10.63 -15.77 -15.83
C TRP A 360 10.10 -15.17 -14.53
N HIS A 361 9.43 -15.95 -13.71
CA HIS A 361 8.86 -15.45 -12.44
C HIS A 361 9.93 -14.94 -11.48
N LEU A 362 11.10 -15.58 -11.39
CA LEU A 362 12.23 -15.08 -10.62
C LEU A 362 12.71 -13.73 -11.15
N LEU A 363 12.94 -13.63 -12.46
CA LEU A 363 13.41 -12.38 -13.11
C LEU A 363 12.39 -11.26 -12.95
N ASN A 364 11.13 -11.51 -13.25
CA ASN A 364 10.05 -10.53 -13.16
C ASN A 364 9.90 -9.97 -11.74
N THR A 365 9.89 -10.85 -10.75
CA THR A 365 9.80 -10.46 -9.33
C THR A 365 11.03 -9.66 -8.85
N SER A 366 12.17 -9.84 -9.50
CA SER A 366 13.45 -9.19 -9.15
C SER A 366 13.78 -7.96 -9.99
N ALA A 367 13.15 -7.77 -11.15
CA ALA A 367 13.55 -6.80 -12.17
C ALA A 367 13.71 -5.36 -11.66
N SER A 368 12.81 -4.91 -10.76
CA SER A 368 12.85 -3.56 -10.18
C SER A 368 14.05 -3.29 -9.26
N TYR A 369 14.84 -4.30 -8.91
CA TYR A 369 15.98 -4.23 -7.98
C TYR A 369 17.33 -4.51 -8.67
N LEU A 370 17.31 -4.77 -9.98
CA LEU A 370 18.47 -5.10 -10.80
C LEU A 370 19.02 -3.87 -11.52
N SER A 371 19.89 -4.08 -12.53
CA SER A 371 20.47 -3.03 -13.36
C SER A 371 19.41 -2.19 -14.10
N ALA A 372 19.80 -1.02 -14.58
CA ALA A 372 18.90 -0.10 -15.26
C ALA A 372 18.19 -0.72 -16.46
N ALA A 373 18.83 -1.65 -17.17
CA ALA A 373 18.22 -2.35 -18.29
C ALA A 373 16.96 -3.14 -17.86
N PHE A 374 17.02 -3.90 -16.77
CA PHE A 374 15.87 -4.63 -16.22
C PHE A 374 14.80 -3.70 -15.65
N VAL A 375 15.21 -2.69 -14.90
CA VAL A 375 14.28 -1.69 -14.32
C VAL A 375 13.49 -0.98 -15.42
N ASN A 376 14.16 -0.55 -16.49
CA ASN A 376 13.51 0.16 -17.59
C ASN A 376 12.58 -0.75 -18.38
N GLU A 377 13.00 -1.99 -18.69
CA GLU A 377 12.14 -2.95 -19.40
C GLU A 377 10.88 -3.29 -18.59
N HIS A 378 11.03 -3.51 -17.28
CA HIS A 378 9.91 -3.74 -16.38
C HIS A 378 8.97 -2.53 -16.33
N PHE A 379 9.51 -1.31 -16.26
CA PHE A 379 8.71 -0.08 -16.26
C PHE A 379 8.01 0.16 -17.59
N ASP A 380 8.67 -0.10 -18.72
CA ASP A 380 8.08 0.09 -20.05
C ASP A 380 6.83 -0.77 -20.24
N PHE A 381 6.79 -1.97 -19.67
CA PHE A 381 5.59 -2.79 -19.71
C PHE A 381 4.62 -2.45 -18.56
N TYR A 382 4.99 -2.66 -17.29
CA TYR A 382 4.07 -2.53 -16.16
C TYR A 382 3.74 -1.08 -15.83
N GLY A 383 4.67 -0.15 -16.01
CA GLY A 383 4.46 1.28 -15.78
C GLY A 383 3.76 1.97 -16.96
N LYS A 384 4.37 1.95 -18.15
CA LYS A 384 3.84 2.69 -19.31
C LYS A 384 2.65 1.97 -19.96
N THR A 385 2.87 0.73 -20.41
CA THR A 385 1.87 0.00 -21.20
C THR A 385 0.64 -0.35 -20.36
N LEU A 386 0.84 -0.91 -19.16
CA LEU A 386 -0.25 -1.44 -18.36
C LEU A 386 -0.95 -0.35 -17.54
N THR A 387 -0.24 0.59 -16.92
CA THR A 387 -0.82 1.59 -16.00
C THR A 387 -0.87 3.01 -16.55
N GLY A 388 -0.14 3.33 -17.62
CA GLY A 388 -0.18 4.63 -18.30
C GLY A 388 0.74 5.70 -17.72
N ALA A 389 1.63 5.39 -16.77
CA ALA A 389 2.67 6.30 -16.31
C ALA A 389 3.62 6.63 -17.45
N GLN A 390 4.11 7.89 -17.53
CA GLN A 390 4.98 8.31 -18.63
C GLN A 390 6.46 8.25 -18.27
N GLU A 391 6.79 8.41 -16.99
CA GLU A 391 8.15 8.45 -16.47
C GLU A 391 8.33 7.53 -15.27
N LEU A 392 9.51 6.96 -15.12
CA LEU A 392 9.90 6.21 -13.94
C LEU A 392 10.07 7.19 -12.75
N ARG A 393 9.48 6.83 -11.59
CA ARG A 393 9.68 7.62 -10.38
C ARG A 393 11.16 7.71 -10.00
N GLU A 394 11.54 8.80 -9.34
CA GLU A 394 12.89 9.02 -8.81
C GLU A 394 13.41 7.82 -8.04
N ARG A 395 14.70 7.51 -8.17
CA ARG A 395 15.29 6.32 -7.57
C ARG A 395 15.09 6.25 -6.06
N TRP A 396 15.33 7.36 -5.36
CA TRP A 396 15.19 7.40 -3.91
C TRP A 396 13.78 7.01 -3.44
N LYS A 397 12.72 7.38 -4.17
CA LYS A 397 11.33 6.98 -3.89
C LYS A 397 11.12 5.48 -4.06
N ARG A 398 11.66 4.91 -5.15
CA ARG A 398 11.56 3.48 -5.42
C ARG A 398 12.31 2.64 -4.38
N VAL A 399 13.49 3.11 -3.97
CA VAL A 399 14.30 2.45 -2.94
C VAL A 399 13.62 2.58 -1.57
N LEU A 400 13.08 3.76 -1.24
CA LEU A 400 12.31 3.98 -0.01
C LEU A 400 11.11 3.03 0.06
N ASP A 401 10.30 2.93 -1.02
CA ASP A 401 9.17 1.99 -1.07
C ASP A 401 9.64 0.53 -0.85
N THR A 402 10.83 0.19 -1.34
CA THR A 402 11.42 -1.15 -1.14
C THR A 402 11.82 -1.37 0.33
N VAL A 403 12.42 -0.38 0.97
CA VAL A 403 12.78 -0.44 2.42
C VAL A 403 11.53 -0.57 3.27
N ASP A 404 10.49 0.25 3.00
CA ASP A 404 9.20 0.17 3.71
C ASP A 404 8.52 -1.18 3.50
N GLY A 405 8.46 -1.69 2.28
CA GLY A 405 7.90 -3.01 1.97
C GLY A 405 8.71 -4.20 2.53
N SER A 406 9.97 -4.00 2.90
CA SER A 406 10.87 -5.05 3.41
C SER A 406 10.99 -5.04 4.93
N VAL A 407 11.21 -3.86 5.53
CA VAL A 407 11.48 -3.64 6.95
C VAL A 407 10.67 -2.45 7.52
N GLY A 408 9.43 -2.30 7.06
CA GLY A 408 8.62 -1.11 7.27
C GLY A 408 8.31 -0.79 8.72
N GLU A 409 8.18 -1.77 9.61
CA GLU A 409 8.02 -1.45 11.04
C GLU A 409 9.30 -0.90 11.65
N ALA A 410 10.49 -1.30 11.19
CA ALA A 410 11.74 -0.70 11.61
C ALA A 410 11.82 0.77 11.16
N LEU A 411 11.49 1.04 9.88
CA LEU A 411 11.39 2.40 9.38
C LEU A 411 10.30 3.20 10.11
N GLY A 412 9.17 2.56 10.40
CA GLY A 412 8.04 3.11 11.14
C GLY A 412 8.40 3.58 12.54
N GLN A 413 9.30 2.89 13.27
CA GLN A 413 9.78 3.33 14.58
C GLN A 413 10.45 4.71 14.51
N LEU A 414 11.26 4.94 13.48
CA LEU A 414 11.91 6.23 13.27
C LEU A 414 10.93 7.31 12.84
N TYR A 415 9.96 6.95 11.97
CA TYR A 415 8.94 7.86 11.48
C TYR A 415 8.03 8.38 12.61
N VAL A 416 7.50 7.50 13.46
CA VAL A 416 6.58 7.92 14.52
C VAL A 416 7.27 8.74 15.60
N LYS A 417 8.54 8.49 15.85
CA LYS A 417 9.35 9.29 16.78
C LYS A 417 9.43 10.77 16.37
N ASP A 418 9.56 11.03 15.06
CA ASP A 418 9.80 12.38 14.55
C ASP A 418 8.49 13.06 14.08
N TYR A 419 7.50 12.30 13.56
CA TYR A 419 6.34 12.85 12.85
C TYR A 419 4.98 12.49 13.44
N PHE A 420 4.91 11.66 14.47
CA PHE A 420 3.64 11.30 15.09
C PHE A 420 3.70 11.36 16.63
N PRO A 421 3.57 12.55 17.22
CA PRO A 421 3.68 12.71 18.67
C PRO A 421 2.52 12.01 19.41
N PRO A 422 2.74 11.57 20.68
CA PRO A 422 1.71 10.89 21.48
C PRO A 422 0.38 11.65 21.61
N ALA A 423 0.43 13.00 21.57
CA ALA A 423 -0.77 13.83 21.60
C ALA A 423 -1.69 13.60 20.39
N SER A 424 -1.14 13.34 19.19
CA SER A 424 -1.92 13.01 17.98
C SER A 424 -2.60 11.64 18.13
N LYS A 425 -1.91 10.63 18.67
CA LYS A 425 -2.50 9.32 18.99
C LYS A 425 -3.67 9.46 19.97
N ALA A 426 -3.47 10.22 21.06
CA ALA A 426 -4.49 10.45 22.07
C ALA A 426 -5.73 11.17 21.51
N ARG A 427 -5.53 12.21 20.67
CA ARG A 427 -6.63 12.94 20.03
C ARG A 427 -7.45 12.04 19.11
N MET A 428 -6.79 11.23 18.28
CA MET A 428 -7.48 10.31 17.36
C MET A 428 -8.24 9.22 18.13
N LEU A 429 -7.68 8.68 19.21
CA LEU A 429 -8.38 7.73 20.09
C LEU A 429 -9.63 8.35 20.70
N ALA A 430 -9.58 9.64 21.12
CA ALA A 430 -10.73 10.36 21.64
C ALA A 430 -11.81 10.55 20.55
N LEU A 431 -11.41 10.91 19.32
CA LEU A 431 -12.32 11.04 18.18
C LEU A 431 -13.04 9.71 17.89
N VAL A 432 -12.30 8.59 17.80
CA VAL A 432 -12.91 7.26 17.59
C VAL A 432 -13.81 6.89 18.74
N GLY A 433 -13.46 7.22 19.98
CA GLY A 433 -14.30 7.04 21.17
C GLY A 433 -15.64 7.77 21.04
N ASN A 434 -15.63 9.04 20.59
CA ASN A 434 -16.83 9.82 20.34
C ASN A 434 -17.70 9.24 19.22
N LEU A 435 -17.08 8.75 18.14
CA LEU A 435 -17.80 8.08 17.04
C LEU A 435 -18.46 6.78 17.52
N ARG A 436 -17.78 5.99 18.35
CA ARG A 436 -18.36 4.77 18.97
C ARG A 436 -19.55 5.09 19.86
N ALA A 437 -19.44 6.12 20.70
CA ALA A 437 -20.55 6.57 21.55
C ALA A 437 -21.76 7.02 20.72
N ALA A 438 -21.52 7.82 19.67
CA ALA A 438 -22.58 8.26 18.76
C ALA A 438 -23.23 7.09 18.00
N LEU A 439 -22.44 6.06 17.60
CA LEU A 439 -22.98 4.85 16.97
C LEU A 439 -23.80 4.03 17.95
N HIS A 440 -23.35 3.86 19.20
CA HIS A 440 -24.12 3.22 20.26
C HIS A 440 -25.49 3.87 20.44
N ASP A 441 -25.53 5.22 20.57
CA ASP A 441 -26.78 5.98 20.71
C ASP A 441 -27.70 5.83 19.50
N ARG A 442 -27.15 5.72 18.30
CA ARG A 442 -27.95 5.46 17.10
C ARG A 442 -28.51 4.05 17.09
N LEU A 443 -27.71 3.03 17.37
CA LEU A 443 -28.14 1.62 17.39
C LEU A 443 -29.29 1.42 18.37
N THR A 444 -29.28 2.07 19.54
CA THR A 444 -30.36 1.97 20.53
C THR A 444 -31.69 2.56 20.07
N LYS A 445 -31.67 3.44 19.05
CA LYS A 445 -32.85 4.19 18.57
C LYS A 445 -33.33 3.77 17.17
N LEU A 446 -32.72 2.75 16.54
CA LEU A 446 -33.11 2.27 15.21
C LEU A 446 -34.43 1.51 15.27
N GLU A 447 -35.48 2.08 14.64
CA GLU A 447 -36.84 1.50 14.65
C GLU A 447 -36.97 0.27 13.74
N TRP A 448 -36.16 0.17 12.67
CA TRP A 448 -36.20 -0.96 11.73
C TRP A 448 -35.51 -2.23 12.26
N MET A 449 -34.74 -2.13 13.34
CA MET A 449 -33.98 -3.23 13.93
C MET A 449 -34.74 -3.80 15.12
N ASP A 450 -35.00 -5.12 15.11
CA ASP A 450 -35.58 -5.80 16.25
C ASP A 450 -34.63 -5.87 17.46
N ASP A 451 -35.16 -6.18 18.64
CA ASP A 451 -34.39 -6.15 19.88
C ASP A 451 -33.26 -7.19 19.92
N ALA A 452 -33.45 -8.37 19.32
CA ALA A 452 -32.44 -9.41 19.27
C ALA A 452 -31.25 -8.99 18.37
N THR A 453 -31.53 -8.45 17.19
CA THR A 453 -30.53 -7.91 16.27
C THR A 453 -29.81 -6.72 16.88
N ARG A 454 -30.54 -5.82 17.56
CA ARG A 454 -29.98 -4.67 18.28
C ARG A 454 -29.01 -5.10 19.39
N ALA A 455 -29.36 -6.11 20.17
CA ALA A 455 -28.48 -6.66 21.21
C ALA A 455 -27.18 -7.19 20.61
N LYS A 456 -27.25 -7.91 19.47
CA LYS A 456 -26.06 -8.40 18.75
C LYS A 456 -25.22 -7.30 18.13
N ALA A 457 -25.85 -6.23 17.62
CA ALA A 457 -25.14 -5.05 17.09
C ALA A 457 -24.36 -4.31 18.20
N LEU A 458 -24.95 -4.17 19.38
CA LEU A 458 -24.30 -3.56 20.55
C LEU A 458 -23.16 -4.45 21.08
N GLU A 459 -23.36 -5.77 21.19
CA GLU A 459 -22.29 -6.72 21.54
C GLU A 459 -21.10 -6.62 20.57
N LYS A 460 -21.36 -6.52 19.26
CA LYS A 460 -20.33 -6.32 18.26
C LYS A 460 -19.59 -4.98 18.43
N LEU A 461 -20.31 -3.90 18.73
CA LEU A 461 -19.72 -2.58 18.97
C LEU A 461 -18.86 -2.56 20.24
N ASP A 462 -19.27 -3.24 21.30
CA ASP A 462 -18.52 -3.36 22.55
C ASP A 462 -17.19 -4.11 22.33
N ALA A 463 -17.22 -5.16 21.51
CA ALA A 463 -16.06 -5.96 21.13
C ALA A 463 -15.16 -5.29 20.05
N PHE A 464 -15.50 -4.07 19.59
CA PHE A 464 -14.82 -3.41 18.49
C PHE A 464 -13.41 -2.93 18.87
N GLY A 465 -12.38 -3.47 18.19
CA GLY A 465 -10.98 -3.10 18.35
C GLY A 465 -10.64 -1.77 17.66
N VAL A 466 -9.69 -1.04 18.24
CA VAL A 466 -9.19 0.23 17.68
C VAL A 466 -7.67 0.28 17.78
N LYS A 467 -6.98 0.47 16.66
CA LYS A 467 -5.53 0.66 16.57
C LYS A 467 -5.23 1.99 15.90
N VAL A 468 -4.37 2.82 16.51
CA VAL A 468 -4.06 4.16 16.02
C VAL A 468 -2.56 4.42 16.05
N GLY A 469 -2.04 4.90 14.93
CA GLY A 469 -0.69 5.40 14.76
C GLY A 469 0.35 4.32 14.49
N TYR A 470 0.60 3.46 15.46
CA TYR A 470 1.65 2.45 15.40
C TYR A 470 1.40 1.31 16.40
N PRO A 471 1.98 0.10 16.13
CA PRO A 471 1.85 -1.06 17.00
C PRO A 471 2.55 -0.85 18.35
N ASP A 472 1.99 -1.44 19.41
CA ASP A 472 2.62 -1.41 20.74
C ASP A 472 3.77 -2.43 20.86
N LYS A 473 3.74 -3.49 20.00
CA LYS A 473 4.79 -4.51 19.89
C LYS A 473 5.36 -4.48 18.47
N TRP A 474 6.64 -4.21 18.36
CA TRP A 474 7.34 -4.13 17.08
C TRP A 474 7.87 -5.49 16.63
N ILE A 475 7.99 -5.68 15.31
CA ILE A 475 8.68 -6.84 14.73
C ILE A 475 10.16 -6.81 15.13
N ASP A 476 10.67 -7.96 15.60
CA ASP A 476 12.09 -8.15 15.84
C ASP A 476 12.81 -8.51 14.53
N TYR A 477 13.58 -7.56 14.00
CA TYR A 477 14.39 -7.76 12.80
C TYR A 477 15.84 -8.21 13.12
N SER A 478 16.17 -8.52 14.37
CA SER A 478 17.54 -8.94 14.73
C SER A 478 18.07 -10.17 13.98
N PRO A 479 17.21 -11.14 13.55
CA PRO A 479 17.66 -12.24 12.71
C PRO A 479 17.94 -11.86 11.25
N LEU A 480 17.46 -10.71 10.78
CA LEU A 480 17.61 -10.29 9.39
C LEU A 480 18.97 -9.65 9.17
N HIS A 481 19.80 -10.29 8.35
CA HIS A 481 21.08 -9.73 7.92
C HIS A 481 20.89 -8.81 6.70
N VAL A 482 21.28 -7.53 6.85
CA VAL A 482 21.32 -6.55 5.77
C VAL A 482 22.77 -6.23 5.42
N ASP A 483 23.12 -6.31 4.14
CA ASP A 483 24.42 -6.01 3.58
C ASP A 483 24.36 -4.71 2.77
N ARG A 484 25.21 -3.74 3.09
CA ARG A 484 25.28 -2.45 2.42
C ARG A 484 25.72 -2.55 0.94
N THR A 485 26.24 -3.69 0.51
CA THR A 485 26.83 -3.89 -0.81
C THR A 485 25.88 -4.51 -1.82
N SER A 486 24.84 -5.25 -1.43
CA SER A 486 23.93 -5.93 -2.37
C SER A 486 22.47 -5.62 -2.11
N PHE A 487 21.87 -4.81 -2.99
CA PHE A 487 20.46 -4.39 -2.88
C PHE A 487 19.49 -5.56 -3.08
N ILE A 488 19.59 -6.28 -4.21
CA ILE A 488 18.72 -7.45 -4.47
C ILE A 488 18.92 -8.55 -3.43
N GLY A 489 20.14 -8.76 -2.95
CA GLY A 489 20.41 -9.69 -1.86
C GLY A 489 19.66 -9.34 -0.58
N ASN A 490 19.58 -8.06 -0.23
CA ASN A 490 18.79 -7.58 0.91
C ASN A 490 17.29 -7.82 0.71
N VAL A 491 16.77 -7.54 -0.49
CA VAL A 491 15.36 -7.77 -0.83
C VAL A 491 14.99 -9.24 -0.68
N LEU A 492 15.81 -10.16 -1.22
CA LEU A 492 15.54 -11.60 -1.12
C LEU A 492 15.57 -12.09 0.33
N ARG A 493 16.58 -11.69 1.12
CA ARG A 493 16.66 -12.05 2.55
C ARG A 493 15.50 -11.50 3.36
N ALA A 494 15.07 -10.26 3.10
CA ALA A 494 13.94 -9.66 3.78
C ALA A 494 12.63 -10.39 3.44
N ARG A 495 12.43 -10.77 2.18
CA ARG A 495 11.27 -11.56 1.75
C ARG A 495 11.26 -12.94 2.39
N GLU A 496 12.38 -13.64 2.38
CA GLU A 496 12.53 -14.94 3.04
C GLU A 496 12.24 -14.84 4.55
N PHE A 497 12.79 -13.82 5.23
CA PHE A 497 12.49 -13.54 6.64
C PHE A 497 11.00 -13.30 6.88
N ASN A 498 10.35 -12.45 6.09
CA ASN A 498 8.94 -12.13 6.24
C ASN A 498 8.04 -13.34 5.93
N THR A 499 8.38 -14.13 4.90
CA THR A 499 7.65 -15.36 4.56
C THR A 499 7.74 -16.39 5.69
N HIS A 500 8.94 -16.64 6.22
CA HIS A 500 9.11 -17.58 7.34
C HIS A 500 8.35 -17.10 8.59
N ARG A 501 8.40 -15.78 8.90
CA ARG A 501 7.65 -15.21 10.03
C ARG A 501 6.14 -15.38 9.84
N ASP A 502 5.65 -15.20 8.62
CA ASP A 502 4.24 -15.37 8.31
C ASP A 502 3.82 -16.83 8.43
N LEU A 503 4.53 -17.74 7.76
CA LEU A 503 4.21 -19.16 7.76
C LEU A 503 4.33 -19.83 9.15
N ALA A 504 5.20 -19.30 10.02
CA ALA A 504 5.32 -19.78 11.40
C ALA A 504 4.05 -19.58 12.25
N LYS A 505 3.09 -18.78 11.80
CA LYS A 505 1.80 -18.57 12.49
C LYS A 505 0.82 -19.72 12.27
N ILE A 506 1.01 -20.54 11.24
CA ILE A 506 0.07 -21.62 10.89
C ILE A 506 -0.16 -22.55 12.10
N GLY A 507 -1.44 -22.74 12.47
CA GLY A 507 -1.85 -23.57 13.58
C GLY A 507 -1.70 -22.91 14.96
N HIS A 508 -1.26 -21.66 15.04
CA HIS A 508 -1.16 -20.88 16.26
C HIS A 508 -2.35 -19.92 16.45
N PRO A 509 -2.61 -19.46 17.68
CA PRO A 509 -3.57 -18.39 17.93
C PRO A 509 -3.21 -17.10 17.18
N VAL A 510 -4.23 -16.36 16.77
CA VAL A 510 -4.07 -15.04 16.15
C VAL A 510 -3.41 -14.06 17.12
N ASP A 511 -2.31 -13.42 16.72
CA ASP A 511 -1.71 -12.30 17.47
C ASP A 511 -2.45 -11.01 17.12
N ARG A 512 -3.37 -10.61 17.99
CA ARG A 512 -4.17 -9.39 17.80
C ARG A 512 -3.35 -8.08 17.92
N THR A 513 -2.06 -8.14 18.25
CA THR A 513 -1.18 -6.97 18.30
C THR A 513 -0.57 -6.63 16.96
N GLU A 514 -0.55 -7.56 16.00
CA GLU A 514 -0.01 -7.33 14.66
C GLU A 514 -0.85 -6.36 13.83
N TRP A 515 -0.19 -5.68 12.90
CA TRP A 515 -0.76 -4.74 11.96
C TRP A 515 -0.54 -5.22 10.52
N ASP A 516 -1.54 -4.99 9.63
CA ASP A 516 -1.42 -5.33 8.20
C ASP A 516 -0.73 -4.22 7.39
N MET A 517 -0.51 -3.05 8.01
CA MET A 517 0.12 -1.88 7.38
C MET A 517 1.19 -1.29 8.27
N THR A 518 2.26 -0.76 7.66
CA THR A 518 3.33 -0.07 8.35
C THR A 518 2.89 1.32 8.83
N PRO A 519 3.49 1.89 9.89
CA PRO A 519 3.10 3.20 10.39
C PRO A 519 3.15 4.35 9.38
N PRO A 520 4.09 4.42 8.39
CA PRO A 520 4.09 5.47 7.39
C PRO A 520 3.01 5.33 6.30
N THR A 521 2.30 4.20 6.24
CA THR A 521 1.31 3.92 5.18
C THR A 521 0.18 4.95 5.19
N VAL A 522 -0.09 5.55 4.02
CA VAL A 522 -1.23 6.47 3.81
C VAL A 522 -2.45 5.65 3.46
N ASN A 523 -3.01 4.98 4.44
CA ASN A 523 -4.23 4.19 4.34
C ASN A 523 -4.81 3.89 5.72
N ALA A 524 -5.99 3.28 5.75
CA ALA A 524 -6.66 2.75 6.93
C ALA A 524 -7.45 1.51 6.53
N TYR A 525 -7.75 0.63 7.48
CA TYR A 525 -8.53 -0.58 7.18
C TYR A 525 -9.44 -0.98 8.33
N TYR A 526 -10.50 -1.72 7.98
CA TYR A 526 -11.29 -2.51 8.91
C TYR A 526 -11.03 -3.99 8.65
N ASN A 527 -10.65 -4.72 9.68
CA ASN A 527 -10.49 -6.17 9.62
C ASN A 527 -11.75 -6.85 10.19
N PRO A 528 -12.62 -7.45 9.34
CA PRO A 528 -13.88 -8.04 9.79
C PRO A 528 -13.70 -9.28 10.67
N THR A 529 -12.62 -10.04 10.49
CA THR A 529 -12.35 -11.25 11.29
C THR A 529 -11.81 -10.92 12.67
N MET A 530 -11.16 -9.78 12.84
CA MET A 530 -10.75 -9.22 14.13
C MET A 530 -11.76 -8.24 14.73
N ASN A 531 -12.75 -7.79 13.95
CA ASN A 531 -13.68 -6.73 14.32
C ASN A 531 -12.95 -5.48 14.83
N GLU A 532 -11.98 -4.99 14.06
CA GLU A 532 -11.15 -3.85 14.43
C GLU A 532 -10.94 -2.86 13.28
N ILE A 533 -10.75 -1.58 13.64
CA ILE A 533 -10.35 -0.51 12.74
C ILE A 533 -8.93 -0.06 13.04
N VAL A 534 -8.15 0.19 11.99
CA VAL A 534 -6.73 0.52 12.11
C VAL A 534 -6.40 1.77 11.30
N PHE A 535 -5.78 2.75 11.94
CA PHE A 535 -5.32 4.00 11.32
C PHE A 535 -3.81 4.16 11.53
N PRO A 536 -2.96 3.81 10.54
CA PRO A 536 -1.54 4.11 10.58
C PRO A 536 -1.24 5.61 10.74
N ALA A 537 -0.08 5.96 11.31
CA ALA A 537 0.32 7.34 11.52
C ALA A 537 0.39 8.15 10.21
N GLY A 538 0.73 7.49 9.09
CA GLY A 538 0.90 8.11 7.79
C GLY A 538 -0.36 8.75 7.22
N ILE A 539 -1.56 8.17 7.46
CA ILE A 539 -2.81 8.79 7.01
C ILE A 539 -3.29 9.91 7.94
N LEU A 540 -2.81 9.94 9.18
CA LEU A 540 -3.19 10.92 10.18
C LEU A 540 -2.41 12.25 10.03
N GLN A 541 -2.29 12.72 8.78
CA GLN A 541 -1.66 13.95 8.34
C GLN A 541 -2.66 14.80 7.54
N ALA A 542 -2.43 16.13 7.50
CA ALA A 542 -3.28 17.00 6.69
C ALA A 542 -3.21 16.60 5.19
N PRO A 543 -4.33 16.62 4.46
CA PRO A 543 -5.67 17.13 4.82
C PRO A 543 -6.60 16.10 5.49
N PHE A 544 -6.19 14.84 5.69
CA PHE A 544 -7.06 13.80 6.28
C PHE A 544 -7.25 13.99 7.80
N SER A 545 -6.20 14.44 8.49
CA SER A 545 -6.27 14.76 9.91
C SER A 545 -5.33 15.94 10.22
N ASP A 546 -5.85 17.01 10.81
CA ASP A 546 -5.06 18.16 11.24
C ASP A 546 -5.33 18.44 12.73
N ALA A 547 -4.27 18.39 13.54
CA ALA A 547 -4.35 18.68 14.97
C ALA A 547 -4.87 20.09 15.29
N LYS A 548 -4.88 21.01 14.32
CA LYS A 548 -5.35 22.39 14.46
C LYS A 548 -6.74 22.61 13.84
N ALA A 549 -7.25 21.64 13.09
CA ALA A 549 -8.58 21.74 12.49
C ALA A 549 -9.69 21.56 13.51
N ASP A 550 -10.90 22.03 13.15
CA ASP A 550 -12.13 21.77 13.90
C ASP A 550 -12.43 20.25 13.93
N ASP A 551 -12.99 19.78 15.05
CA ASP A 551 -13.28 18.34 15.24
C ASP A 551 -14.31 17.81 14.22
N ALA A 552 -15.19 18.67 13.68
CA ALA A 552 -16.15 18.29 12.66
C ALA A 552 -15.51 18.13 11.26
N VAL A 553 -14.30 18.66 11.05
CA VAL A 553 -13.53 18.51 9.81
C VAL A 553 -12.70 17.23 9.84
N ASN A 554 -12.14 16.88 10.99
CA ASN A 554 -11.40 15.65 11.20
C ASN A 554 -12.32 14.43 11.29
#